data_f526143c2800fc70a304c87dc00d2e14
#
_entry.id   f526143c2800fc70a304c87dc00d2e14
#
_cell.length_a   1.000
_cell.length_b   1.000
_cell.length_c   1.000
_cell.angle_alpha   90.00
_cell.angle_beta   90.00
_cell.angle_gamma   90.00
#
_symmetry.space_group_name_H-M   'P 1'
#
loop_
_entity.id
_entity.type
_entity.pdbx_description
1 polymer ?
#
loop_
_entity_poly.entity_id
_entity_poly.type
_entity_poly.pdbx_seq_one_letter_code
_entity_poly.pdbx_strand_id
1 'polypeptide(L)'
;MIPAGEKDGKFSLRTISPDEYAKMADPYFAKNGFVERESARKAERYGNIAQIFSTYESRHDAADPKPFARGINSFQLFYDGKRWFVVTIYWQEETPANPLPKEFLPAP
;
A
#
# COMPACT_ATOMS: atom_id res chain seq x y z
N MET A 1 5.66 -2.63 9.20
CA MET A 1 5.44 -2.56 7.75
C MET A 1 5.94 -3.84 7.12
N ILE A 2 5.14 -4.41 6.26
CA ILE A 2 5.43 -5.73 5.68
C ILE A 2 5.14 -5.66 4.19
N PRO A 3 6.15 -5.53 3.31
CA PRO A 3 5.93 -5.70 1.87
C PRO A 3 5.82 -7.17 1.52
N ALA A 4 4.88 -7.50 0.64
CA ALA A 4 4.73 -8.83 0.07
C ALA A 4 5.23 -8.79 -1.37
N GLY A 5 5.98 -9.82 -1.78
CA GLY A 5 6.55 -9.88 -3.11
C GLY A 5 6.64 -11.28 -3.66
N GLU A 6 6.83 -11.34 -4.97
CA GLU A 6 7.06 -12.59 -5.70
C GLU A 6 8.38 -12.50 -6.45
N LYS A 7 9.16 -13.59 -6.39
CA LYS A 7 10.37 -13.72 -7.16
C LYS A 7 10.52 -15.17 -7.60
N ASP A 8 10.70 -15.38 -8.91
CA ASP A 8 10.89 -16.71 -9.49
C ASP A 8 9.76 -17.67 -9.14
N GLY A 9 8.51 -17.18 -9.15
CA GLY A 9 7.32 -17.97 -8.82
C GLY A 9 7.15 -18.25 -7.32
N LYS A 10 8.02 -17.68 -6.47
CA LYS A 10 7.93 -17.84 -5.02
C LYS A 10 7.45 -16.56 -4.37
N PHE A 11 6.52 -16.71 -3.44
CA PHE A 11 6.03 -15.59 -2.64
C PHE A 11 6.81 -15.51 -1.34
N SER A 12 7.16 -14.31 -0.94
CA SER A 12 7.88 -14.07 0.30
C SER A 12 7.30 -12.87 1.02
N LEU A 13 7.49 -12.85 2.33
CA LEU A 13 7.06 -11.76 3.19
C LEU A 13 8.27 -11.21 3.93
N ARG A 14 8.42 -9.91 3.90
CA ARG A 14 9.49 -9.22 4.62
C ARG A 14 8.87 -8.28 5.65
N THR A 15 9.31 -8.39 6.90
CA THR A 15 8.86 -7.52 7.98
C THR A 15 9.96 -6.52 8.30
N ILE A 16 9.61 -5.23 8.28
CA ILE A 16 10.55 -4.14 8.57
C ILE A 16 9.85 -3.09 9.44
N SER A 17 10.65 -2.35 10.21
CA SER A 17 10.15 -1.21 10.96
C SER A 17 9.93 0.00 10.04
N PRO A 18 9.10 0.99 10.46
CA PRO A 18 8.98 2.23 9.71
C PRO A 18 10.32 2.95 9.49
N ASP A 19 11.21 2.93 10.48
CA ASP A 19 12.53 3.56 10.37
C ASP A 19 13.39 2.85 9.32
N GLU A 20 13.38 1.52 9.30
CA GLU A 20 14.09 0.75 8.29
C GLU A 20 13.57 1.03 6.89
N TYR A 21 12.25 1.15 6.75
CA TYR A 21 11.63 1.50 5.47
C TYR A 21 12.07 2.89 5.01
N ALA A 22 12.04 3.88 5.90
CA ALA A 22 12.45 5.23 5.57
C ALA A 22 13.91 5.28 5.10
N LYS A 23 14.81 4.59 5.81
CA LYS A 23 16.23 4.54 5.41
C LYS A 23 16.44 3.93 4.03
N MET A 24 15.62 2.95 3.66
CA MET A 24 15.71 2.29 2.37
C MET A 24 15.08 3.12 1.26
N ALA A 25 13.94 3.74 1.53
CA ALA A 25 13.11 4.38 0.51
C ALA A 25 13.43 5.87 0.29
N ASP A 26 13.81 6.62 1.34
CA ASP A 26 14.02 8.06 1.24
C ASP A 26 15.04 8.47 0.18
N PRO A 27 16.23 7.81 0.08
CA PRO A 27 17.19 8.18 -0.97
C PRO A 27 16.64 7.97 -2.37
N TYR A 28 15.88 6.91 -2.59
CA TYR A 28 15.25 6.64 -3.88
C TYR A 28 14.19 7.69 -4.20
N PHE A 29 13.34 8.03 -3.24
CA PHE A 29 12.28 9.02 -3.43
C PHE A 29 12.85 10.41 -3.68
N ALA A 30 13.91 10.78 -2.98
CA ALA A 30 14.58 12.07 -3.18
C ALA A 30 15.16 12.20 -4.59
N LYS A 31 15.69 11.11 -5.15
CA LYS A 31 16.29 11.09 -6.47
C LYS A 31 15.25 11.05 -7.60
N ASN A 32 14.21 10.23 -7.45
CA ASN A 32 13.28 9.90 -8.54
C ASN A 32 11.92 10.58 -8.41
N GLY A 33 11.61 11.13 -7.24
CA GLY A 33 10.29 11.65 -6.93
C GLY A 33 9.31 10.51 -6.64
N PHE A 34 8.34 10.80 -5.77
CA PHE A 34 7.33 9.80 -5.41
C PHE A 34 6.05 10.49 -4.93
N VAL A 35 4.94 10.14 -5.58
CA VAL A 35 3.59 10.57 -5.18
C VAL A 35 2.70 9.35 -5.20
N GLU A 36 2.12 9.02 -4.05
CA GLU A 36 1.17 7.92 -3.93
C GLU A 36 -0.20 8.47 -3.58
N ARG A 37 -1.24 7.97 -4.25
CA ARG A 37 -2.63 8.34 -3.99
C ARG A 37 -3.48 7.10 -3.85
N GLU A 38 -4.46 7.17 -2.94
CA GLU A 38 -5.50 6.17 -2.85
C GLU A 38 -6.52 6.39 -3.97
N SER A 39 -6.78 5.34 -4.75
CA SER A 39 -7.76 5.39 -5.83
C SER A 39 -9.09 4.72 -5.47
N ALA A 40 -9.08 3.79 -4.52
CA ALA A 40 -10.27 3.09 -4.04
C ALA A 40 -10.02 2.55 -2.64
N ARG A 41 -11.11 2.29 -1.91
CA ARG A 41 -10.99 1.80 -0.53
C ARG A 41 -12.13 0.86 -0.20
N LYS A 42 -11.80 -0.25 0.49
CA LYS A 42 -12.77 -1.11 1.16
C LYS A 42 -12.37 -1.26 2.61
N ALA A 43 -13.31 -0.99 3.52
CA ALA A 43 -13.06 -1.00 4.95
C ALA A 43 -14.07 -1.87 5.67
N GLU A 44 -13.60 -2.55 6.70
CA GLU A 44 -14.45 -3.31 7.63
C GLU A 44 -14.05 -2.94 9.06
N ARG A 45 -15.03 -2.84 9.93
CA ARG A 45 -14.80 -2.46 11.33
C ARG A 45 -15.63 -3.32 12.28
N TYR A 46 -15.01 -3.72 13.37
CA TYR A 46 -15.70 -4.29 14.51
C TYR A 46 -15.17 -3.66 15.80
N GLY A 47 -16.01 -2.92 16.53
CA GLY A 47 -15.58 -2.27 17.77
C GLY A 47 -14.38 -1.36 17.55
N ASN A 48 -13.28 -1.70 18.22
CA ASN A 48 -12.05 -0.91 18.21
C ASN A 48 -11.04 -1.37 17.15
N ILE A 49 -11.38 -2.35 16.34
CA ILE A 49 -10.50 -2.82 15.27
C ILE A 49 -11.10 -2.55 13.91
N ALA A 50 -10.23 -2.27 12.95
CA ALA A 50 -10.63 -2.10 11.56
C ALA A 50 -9.55 -2.64 10.63
N GLN A 51 -9.98 -3.06 9.44
CA GLN A 51 -9.06 -3.43 8.37
C GLN A 51 -9.49 -2.75 7.08
N ILE A 52 -8.52 -2.30 6.30
CA ILE A 52 -8.75 -1.53 5.08
C ILE A 52 -7.88 -2.08 3.97
N PHE A 53 -8.50 -2.38 2.82
CA PHE A 53 -7.79 -2.53 1.55
C PHE A 53 -7.86 -1.20 0.82
N SER A 54 -6.70 -0.55 0.70
CA SER A 54 -6.56 0.76 0.06
C SER A 54 -5.77 0.57 -1.24
N THR A 55 -6.45 0.72 -2.36
CA THR A 55 -5.81 0.62 -3.67
C THR A 55 -5.01 1.89 -3.92
N TYR A 56 -3.75 1.75 -4.26
CA TYR A 56 -2.86 2.88 -4.48
C TYR A 56 -2.36 2.96 -5.92
N GLU A 57 -2.03 4.18 -6.30
CA GLU A 57 -1.32 4.49 -7.55
C GLU A 57 -0.10 5.32 -7.21
N SER A 58 1.07 4.90 -7.68
CA SER A 58 2.34 5.58 -7.43
C SER A 58 2.87 6.22 -8.71
N ARG A 59 3.30 7.47 -8.60
CA ARG A 59 3.89 8.25 -9.70
C ARG A 59 5.17 8.89 -9.22
N HIS A 60 6.07 9.20 -10.15
CA HIS A 60 7.26 10.00 -9.82
C HIS A 60 6.90 11.47 -9.69
N ASP A 61 5.94 11.95 -10.48
CA ASP A 61 5.44 13.31 -10.47
C ASP A 61 3.91 13.27 -10.53
N ALA A 62 3.25 14.15 -9.78
CA ALA A 62 1.79 14.21 -9.75
C ALA A 62 1.18 14.49 -11.13
N ALA A 63 1.94 15.10 -12.04
CA ALA A 63 1.50 15.40 -13.40
C ALA A 63 1.64 14.23 -14.36
N ASP A 64 2.29 13.14 -13.96
CA ASP A 64 2.45 11.97 -14.82
C ASP A 64 1.07 11.38 -15.16
N PRO A 65 0.78 11.13 -16.46
CA PRO A 65 -0.55 10.65 -16.86
C PRO A 65 -0.84 9.23 -16.39
N LYS A 66 0.20 8.41 -16.18
CA LYS A 66 0.05 7.03 -15.75
C LYS A 66 0.90 6.74 -14.53
N PRO A 67 0.39 5.94 -13.58
CA PRO A 67 1.22 5.48 -12.49
C PRO A 67 2.30 4.51 -12.99
N PHE A 68 3.47 4.53 -12.35
CA PHE A 68 4.49 3.52 -12.61
C PHE A 68 4.23 2.23 -11.84
N ALA A 69 3.40 2.29 -10.80
CA ALA A 69 3.02 1.14 -9.98
C ALA A 69 1.62 1.32 -9.43
N ARG A 70 0.88 0.23 -9.31
CA ARG A 70 -0.39 0.15 -8.59
C ARG A 70 -0.36 -1.09 -7.72
N GLY A 71 -1.16 -1.08 -6.67
CA GLY A 71 -1.30 -2.23 -5.79
C GLY A 71 -2.29 -1.96 -4.70
N ILE A 72 -2.25 -2.80 -3.67
CA ILE A 72 -3.14 -2.69 -2.53
C ILE A 72 -2.31 -2.62 -1.25
N ASN A 73 -2.59 -1.60 -0.43
CA ASN A 73 -2.14 -1.52 0.94
C ASN A 73 -3.20 -2.14 1.84
N SER A 74 -2.81 -3.10 2.66
CA SER A 74 -3.68 -3.66 3.70
C SER A 74 -3.31 -3.03 5.04
N PHE A 75 -4.25 -2.31 5.63
CA PHE A 75 -4.07 -1.66 6.93
C PHE A 75 -4.80 -2.43 8.00
N GLN A 76 -4.15 -2.63 9.14
CA GLN A 76 -4.81 -3.03 10.37
C GLN A 76 -4.76 -1.88 11.33
N LEU A 77 -5.92 -1.47 11.85
CA LEU A 77 -6.06 -0.25 12.64
C LEU A 77 -6.66 -0.56 14.01
N PHE A 78 -6.28 0.22 14.99
CA PHE A 78 -6.84 0.17 16.34
C PHE A 78 -7.30 1.56 16.79
N TYR A 79 -8.52 1.63 17.34
CA TYR A 79 -9.08 2.85 17.92
C TYR A 79 -9.02 2.78 19.42
N ASP A 80 -8.30 3.73 20.08
CA ASP A 80 -8.13 3.74 21.53
C ASP A 80 -9.22 4.51 22.29
N GLY A 81 -10.24 4.97 21.56
CA GLY A 81 -11.29 5.81 22.09
C GLY A 81 -11.12 7.29 21.80
N LYS A 82 -9.97 7.69 21.29
CA LYS A 82 -9.65 9.06 20.92
C LYS A 82 -9.19 9.18 19.48
N ARG A 83 -8.35 8.25 19.03
CA ARG A 83 -7.83 8.27 17.65
C ARG A 83 -7.52 6.87 17.17
N TRP A 84 -7.35 6.75 15.85
CA TRP A 84 -6.95 5.52 15.20
C TRP A 84 -5.42 5.41 15.15
N PHE A 85 -4.93 4.20 15.37
CA PHE A 85 -3.51 3.86 15.22
C PHE A 85 -3.35 2.82 14.14
N VAL A 86 -2.29 2.96 13.35
CA VAL A 86 -1.89 1.91 12.41
C VAL A 86 -1.09 0.87 13.18
N VAL A 87 -1.65 -0.34 13.28
CA VAL A 87 -0.97 -1.48 13.92
C VAL A 87 0.01 -2.11 12.94
N THR A 88 -0.46 -2.33 11.72
CA THR A 88 0.32 -2.96 10.66
C THR A 88 -0.15 -2.43 9.32
N ILE A 89 0.80 -2.24 8.43
CA ILE A 89 0.52 -2.04 7.02
C ILE A 89 1.40 -3.00 6.23
N TYR A 90 0.82 -3.72 5.28
CA TYR A 90 1.59 -4.46 4.30
C TYR A 90 0.90 -4.33 2.94
N TRP A 91 1.68 -4.55 1.89
CA TRP A 91 1.19 -4.23 0.56
C TRP A 91 1.76 -5.18 -0.48
N GLN A 92 1.07 -5.23 -1.60
CA GLN A 92 1.51 -5.99 -2.77
C GLN A 92 1.23 -5.19 -4.03
N GLU A 93 2.24 -5.10 -4.88
CA GLU A 93 2.14 -4.43 -6.17
C GLU A 93 1.47 -5.33 -7.19
N GLU A 94 0.68 -4.71 -8.07
CA GLU A 94 0.08 -5.37 -9.21
C GLU A 94 1.15 -5.83 -10.20
N THR A 95 0.95 -7.03 -10.76
CA THR A 95 1.79 -7.54 -11.86
C THR A 95 0.89 -8.02 -12.99
N PRO A 96 1.43 -8.23 -14.21
CA PRO A 96 0.63 -8.80 -15.29
C PRO A 96 0.00 -10.15 -14.96
N ALA A 97 0.67 -10.96 -14.13
CA ALA A 97 0.15 -12.25 -13.68
C ALA A 97 -0.87 -12.13 -12.56
N ASN A 98 -0.93 -10.97 -11.87
CA ASN A 98 -1.85 -10.73 -10.78
C ASN A 98 -2.38 -9.28 -10.86
N PRO A 99 -3.28 -9.02 -11.83
CA PRO A 99 -3.85 -7.69 -11.99
C PRO A 99 -4.84 -7.37 -10.87
N LEU A 100 -5.05 -6.08 -10.62
CA LEU A 100 -6.01 -5.63 -9.62
C LEU A 100 -7.43 -6.08 -10.01
N PRO A 101 -8.16 -6.77 -9.11
CA PRO A 101 -9.55 -7.11 -9.36
C PRO A 101 -10.41 -5.86 -9.51
N LYS A 102 -11.44 -5.95 -10.32
CA LYS A 102 -12.36 -4.85 -10.60
C LYS A 102 -12.98 -4.25 -9.34
N GLU A 103 -13.26 -5.10 -8.35
CA GLU A 103 -13.85 -4.67 -7.07
C GLU A 103 -12.95 -3.73 -6.26
N PHE A 104 -11.65 -3.71 -6.53
CA PHE A 104 -10.68 -2.84 -5.87
C PHE A 104 -10.24 -1.68 -6.73
N LEU A 105 -10.88 -1.47 -7.87
CA LEU A 105 -10.66 -0.31 -8.73
C LEU A 105 -11.73 0.75 -8.47
N PRO A 106 -11.45 2.03 -8.82
CA PRO A 106 -12.47 3.06 -8.67
C PRO A 106 -13.70 2.75 -9.51
N ALA A 107 -14.87 3.20 -9.02
CA ALA A 107 -16.10 3.10 -9.79
C ALA A 107 -15.99 3.94 -11.07
N PRO A 108 -16.54 3.47 -12.20
CA PRO A 108 -16.53 4.22 -13.45
C PRO A 108 -17.33 5.53 -13.37
#